data_08a7366d8b128172cdec44ca88eb727b
#
_entry.id   08a7366d8b128172cdec44ca88eb727b
#
_cell.length_a   1.000
_cell.length_b   1.000
_cell.length_c   1.000
_cell.angle_alpha   90.00
_cell.angle_beta   90.00
_cell.angle_gamma   90.00
#
_symmetry.space_group_name_H-M   'P 1'
#
loop_
_entity.id
_entity.type
_entity.pdbx_description
1 polymer ?
#
loop_
_entity_poly.entity_id
_entity_poly.type
_entity_poly.pdbx_seq_one_letter_code
_entity_poly.pdbx_strand_id
1 'polypeptide(L)'
;LRAGGDGIGATGTGSAGLGASLVIDLFGGIRRGRESAEASLAASLADVETARLAWLAELVAAYSDARFYQAALALTRDVIGARQETADITRRQLDAGAATEYGVATAEATLALARADLPGYAALFNANVFAIAALLDEPAGPLLARMQAGAPQLRAPAGPAALGVPADLLRNRPDIRSAEATLRGAVADVGVAEAALYPSISLTGDLSVSAGANAWSFGPTLSLPVFNRGALSAARDAQVSVARQAEIAWRAAVTDAVSDVQTAMSNLTQHRARAVALDRAASAYARALSLARTNYREGATTLLDLLVTDASAATSGINAATAVNAAAKEWAALQIALGAGSRAGSRAGNGSA
;
A
#
# COMPACT_ATOMS: atom_id res chain seq x y z
N LEU A 1 -25.91 -21.16 28.33
CA LEU A 1 -26.30 -22.60 28.53
C LEU A 1 -25.09 -23.45 28.11
N ARG A 2 -24.54 -24.16 29.07
CA ARG A 2 -23.50 -25.16 28.80
C ARG A 2 -24.11 -26.55 29.05
N ALA A 3 -24.21 -27.39 28.04
CA ALA A 3 -24.48 -28.80 28.15
C ALA A 3 -23.15 -29.55 28.17
N GLY A 4 -22.79 -30.18 29.27
CA GLY A 4 -21.63 -31.05 29.37
C GLY A 4 -22.11 -32.51 29.44
N GLY A 5 -21.71 -33.32 28.46
CA GLY A 5 -21.92 -34.78 28.50
C GLY A 5 -20.60 -35.44 28.80
N ASP A 6 -20.50 -36.14 29.92
CA ASP A 6 -19.37 -37.00 30.25
C ASP A 6 -19.57 -38.42 29.77
N GLY A 7 -18.49 -39.03 29.28
CA GLY A 7 -18.47 -40.27 28.53
C GLY A 7 -18.90 -41.49 29.39
N ILE A 8 -19.50 -42.45 28.70
CA ILE A 8 -19.99 -43.73 29.21
C ILE A 8 -18.80 -44.63 29.62
N GLY A 9 -18.55 -44.76 30.92
CA GLY A 9 -17.74 -45.87 31.46
C GLY A 9 -18.56 -47.15 31.58
N ALA A 10 -17.92 -48.31 31.46
CA ALA A 10 -18.52 -49.63 31.30
C ALA A 10 -19.30 -50.19 32.53
N THR A 11 -19.78 -49.36 33.44
CA THR A 11 -20.73 -49.66 34.52
C THR A 11 -21.85 -48.64 34.45
N GLY A 12 -22.81 -48.86 33.62
CA GLY A 12 -23.95 -48.07 33.17
C GLY A 12 -24.67 -47.12 34.14
N THR A 13 -24.00 -46.17 34.76
CA THR A 13 -24.62 -45.04 35.45
C THR A 13 -24.41 -43.79 34.63
N GLY A 14 -25.33 -43.48 33.69
CA GLY A 14 -25.39 -42.22 32.98
C GLY A 14 -25.84 -41.09 33.92
N SER A 15 -25.12 -39.96 33.94
CA SER A 15 -25.56 -38.72 34.56
C SER A 15 -25.74 -37.65 33.52
N ALA A 16 -26.78 -36.86 33.63
CA ALA A 16 -27.01 -35.67 32.80
C ALA A 16 -27.21 -34.45 33.71
N GLY A 17 -26.60 -33.32 33.37
CA GLY A 17 -26.74 -32.08 34.13
C GLY A 17 -27.01 -30.89 33.23
N LEU A 18 -27.86 -29.98 33.69
CA LEU A 18 -28.13 -28.69 33.10
C LEU A 18 -27.80 -27.60 34.11
N GLY A 19 -26.81 -26.75 33.79
CA GLY A 19 -26.44 -25.61 34.62
C GLY A 19 -26.76 -24.28 33.94
N ALA A 20 -27.31 -23.34 34.70
CA ALA A 20 -27.50 -21.96 34.26
C ALA A 20 -26.83 -21.00 35.24
N SER A 21 -26.06 -20.03 34.73
CA SER A 21 -25.42 -19.00 35.55
C SER A 21 -25.69 -17.62 34.95
N LEU A 22 -26.15 -16.70 35.81
CA LEU A 22 -26.35 -15.30 35.51
C LEU A 22 -25.40 -14.47 36.37
N VAL A 23 -24.43 -13.79 35.74
CA VAL A 23 -23.54 -12.86 36.43
C VAL A 23 -24.19 -11.47 36.45
N ILE A 24 -24.29 -10.86 37.64
CA ILE A 24 -24.85 -9.52 37.83
C ILE A 24 -23.70 -8.53 37.79
N ASP A 25 -23.67 -7.67 36.73
CA ASP A 25 -22.59 -6.71 36.47
C ASP A 25 -22.77 -5.42 37.28
N LEU A 26 -22.51 -5.47 38.59
CA LEU A 26 -22.65 -4.33 39.49
C LEU A 26 -21.55 -3.27 39.31
N PHE A 27 -20.36 -3.71 39.00
CA PHE A 27 -19.16 -2.84 38.87
C PHE A 27 -18.73 -2.62 37.44
N GLY A 28 -19.52 -3.05 36.46
CA GLY A 28 -19.35 -2.74 35.05
C GLY A 28 -18.28 -3.57 34.33
N GLY A 29 -17.80 -4.67 34.92
CA GLY A 29 -16.77 -5.51 34.30
C GLY A 29 -17.21 -6.12 32.97
N ILE A 30 -18.44 -6.63 32.86
CA ILE A 30 -18.99 -7.18 31.61
C ILE A 30 -19.23 -6.08 30.60
N ARG A 31 -19.78 -4.93 31.04
CA ARG A 31 -19.99 -3.77 30.15
C ARG A 31 -18.68 -3.27 29.59
N ARG A 32 -17.63 -3.13 30.41
CA ARG A 32 -16.29 -2.72 29.97
C ARG A 32 -15.64 -3.76 29.07
N GLY A 33 -15.79 -5.04 29.34
CA GLY A 33 -15.33 -6.10 28.45
C GLY A 33 -16.02 -6.08 27.08
N ARG A 34 -17.31 -5.74 27.04
CA ARG A 34 -18.04 -5.52 25.79
C ARG A 34 -17.52 -4.30 25.04
N GLU A 35 -17.27 -3.17 25.72
CA GLU A 35 -16.67 -1.97 25.14
C GLU A 35 -15.28 -2.27 24.54
N SER A 36 -14.45 -3.08 25.22
CA SER A 36 -13.15 -3.53 24.71
C SER A 36 -13.31 -4.38 23.45
N ALA A 37 -14.24 -5.34 23.44
CA ALA A 37 -14.50 -6.19 22.29
C ALA A 37 -15.04 -5.38 21.07
N GLU A 38 -15.95 -4.42 21.31
CA GLU A 38 -16.47 -3.52 20.26
C GLU A 38 -15.35 -2.62 19.70
N ALA A 39 -14.45 -2.14 20.57
CA ALA A 39 -13.29 -1.36 20.15
C ALA A 39 -12.30 -2.20 19.32
N SER A 40 -12.04 -3.45 19.71
CA SER A 40 -11.20 -4.38 18.95
C SER A 40 -11.79 -4.69 17.58
N LEU A 41 -13.11 -4.86 17.48
CA LEU A 41 -13.79 -5.01 16.19
C LEU A 41 -13.62 -3.74 15.34
N ALA A 42 -13.78 -2.56 15.93
CA ALA A 42 -13.59 -1.30 15.22
C ALA A 42 -12.15 -1.12 14.70
N ALA A 43 -11.13 -1.52 15.49
CA ALA A 43 -9.73 -1.53 15.09
C ALA A 43 -9.52 -2.46 13.89
N SER A 44 -9.99 -3.71 13.99
CA SER A 44 -9.86 -4.70 12.92
C SER A 44 -10.53 -4.25 11.61
N LEU A 45 -11.69 -3.61 11.68
CA LEU A 45 -12.35 -3.04 10.49
C LEU A 45 -11.53 -1.90 9.86
N ALA A 46 -10.89 -1.07 10.68
CA ALA A 46 -10.00 -0.03 10.20
C ALA A 46 -8.70 -0.61 9.61
N ASP A 47 -8.17 -1.70 10.17
CA ASP A 47 -7.01 -2.42 9.63
C ASP A 47 -7.29 -3.01 8.23
N VAL A 48 -8.50 -3.52 8.00
CA VAL A 48 -8.93 -3.96 6.65
C VAL A 48 -8.89 -2.80 5.65
N GLU A 49 -9.35 -1.61 6.04
CA GLU A 49 -9.29 -0.43 5.15
C GLU A 49 -7.83 0.03 4.94
N THR A 50 -6.97 -0.08 5.94
CA THR A 50 -5.52 0.20 5.81
C THR A 50 -4.87 -0.76 4.83
N ALA A 51 -5.14 -2.06 4.96
CA ALA A 51 -4.63 -3.09 4.04
C ALA A 51 -5.14 -2.85 2.61
N ARG A 52 -6.40 -2.42 2.45
CA ARG A 52 -6.96 -2.05 1.14
C ARG A 52 -6.25 -0.86 0.51
N LEU A 53 -5.93 0.17 1.29
CA LEU A 53 -5.16 1.32 0.78
C LEU A 53 -3.74 0.92 0.37
N ALA A 54 -3.08 0.06 1.13
CA ALA A 54 -1.76 -0.47 0.78
C ALA A 54 -1.82 -1.28 -0.54
N TRP A 55 -2.83 -2.14 -0.68
CA TRP A 55 -3.07 -2.89 -1.93
C TRP A 55 -3.32 -1.96 -3.13
N LEU A 56 -4.12 -0.89 -2.95
CA LEU A 56 -4.35 0.11 -4.00
C LEU A 56 -3.06 0.85 -4.38
N ALA A 57 -2.21 1.17 -3.38
CA ALA A 57 -0.91 1.79 -3.63
C ALA A 57 -0.02 0.91 -4.52
N GLU A 58 0.05 -0.38 -4.20
CA GLU A 58 0.85 -1.34 -4.95
C GLU A 58 0.32 -1.54 -6.37
N LEU A 59 -1.02 -1.65 -6.53
CA LEU A 59 -1.66 -1.76 -7.83
C LEU A 59 -1.39 -0.54 -8.72
N VAL A 60 -1.53 0.68 -8.17
CA VAL A 60 -1.27 1.91 -8.92
C VAL A 60 0.21 2.03 -9.28
N ALA A 61 1.12 1.65 -8.38
CA ALA A 61 2.55 1.65 -8.64
C ALA A 61 2.91 0.68 -9.78
N ALA A 62 2.46 -0.56 -9.70
CA ALA A 62 2.70 -1.57 -10.74
C ALA A 62 2.11 -1.15 -12.09
N TYR A 63 0.89 -0.59 -12.09
CA TYR A 63 0.28 -0.09 -13.33
C TYR A 63 1.05 1.11 -13.92
N SER A 64 1.49 2.05 -13.08
CA SER A 64 2.29 3.20 -13.51
C SER A 64 3.62 2.74 -14.10
N ASP A 65 4.31 1.80 -13.45
CA ASP A 65 5.56 1.24 -13.92
C ASP A 65 5.39 0.44 -15.22
N ALA A 66 4.31 -0.35 -15.37
CA ALA A 66 4.00 -1.02 -16.63
C ALA A 66 3.82 -0.02 -17.78
N ARG A 67 3.11 1.10 -17.57
CA ARG A 67 2.94 2.16 -18.58
C ARG A 67 4.24 2.90 -18.89
N PHE A 68 5.08 3.10 -17.88
CA PHE A 68 6.43 3.63 -18.09
C PHE A 68 7.28 2.70 -18.96
N TYR A 69 7.35 1.40 -18.66
CA TYR A 69 8.12 0.46 -19.46
C TYR A 69 7.58 0.32 -20.90
N GLN A 70 6.28 0.47 -21.07
CA GLN A 70 5.68 0.52 -22.41
C GLN A 70 6.13 1.76 -23.19
N ALA A 71 6.21 2.91 -22.53
CA ALA A 71 6.77 4.12 -23.14
C ALA A 71 8.28 3.98 -23.42
N ALA A 72 9.04 3.38 -22.50
CA ALA A 72 10.46 3.09 -22.69
C ALA A 72 10.71 2.15 -23.87
N LEU A 73 9.88 1.11 -24.04
CA LEU A 73 9.93 0.23 -25.22
C LEU A 73 9.69 0.98 -26.53
N ALA A 74 8.74 1.92 -26.57
CA ALA A 74 8.49 2.75 -27.74
C ALA A 74 9.70 3.64 -28.05
N LEU A 75 10.19 4.39 -27.05
CA LEU A 75 11.39 5.24 -27.20
C LEU A 75 12.61 4.44 -27.65
N THR A 76 12.83 3.25 -27.11
CA THR A 76 13.96 2.39 -27.51
C THR A 76 13.82 1.92 -28.96
N ARG A 77 12.60 1.60 -29.44
CA ARG A 77 12.38 1.27 -30.87
C ARG A 77 12.69 2.45 -31.78
N ASP A 78 12.32 3.67 -31.38
CA ASP A 78 12.64 4.88 -32.13
C ASP A 78 14.16 5.10 -32.18
N VAL A 79 14.88 4.89 -31.08
CA VAL A 79 16.36 4.94 -31.03
C VAL A 79 16.97 3.87 -31.92
N ILE A 80 16.47 2.63 -31.90
CA ILE A 80 16.95 1.56 -32.79
C ILE A 80 16.76 1.93 -34.25
N GLY A 81 15.60 2.45 -34.64
CA GLY A 81 15.34 2.91 -36.02
C GLY A 81 16.32 4.00 -36.45
N ALA A 82 16.56 4.96 -35.58
CA ALA A 82 17.50 6.05 -35.79
C ALA A 82 18.96 5.61 -35.96
N ARG A 83 19.41 4.69 -35.10
CA ARG A 83 20.77 4.14 -35.15
C ARG A 83 20.96 3.20 -36.34
N GLN A 84 19.93 2.48 -36.77
CA GLN A 84 19.95 1.71 -38.00
C GLN A 84 20.17 2.62 -39.20
N GLU A 85 19.41 3.72 -39.29
CA GLU A 85 19.59 4.70 -40.36
C GLU A 85 21.02 5.31 -40.38
N THR A 86 21.56 5.63 -39.18
CA THR A 86 22.94 6.14 -39.08
C THR A 86 23.97 5.12 -39.56
N ALA A 87 23.84 3.84 -39.19
CA ALA A 87 24.73 2.78 -39.65
C ALA A 87 24.65 2.60 -41.15
N ASP A 88 23.44 2.65 -41.75
CA ASP A 88 23.24 2.51 -43.17
C ASP A 88 23.84 3.72 -43.99
N ILE A 89 23.73 4.92 -43.43
CA ILE A 89 24.36 6.12 -44.03
C ILE A 89 25.89 5.99 -43.99
N THR A 90 26.44 5.63 -42.81
CA THR A 90 27.90 5.51 -42.64
C THR A 90 28.49 4.42 -43.53
N ARG A 91 27.76 3.29 -43.74
CA ARG A 91 28.18 2.22 -44.66
C ARG A 91 28.24 2.75 -46.13
N ARG A 92 27.20 3.46 -46.58
CA ARG A 92 27.19 4.07 -47.91
C ARG A 92 28.32 5.10 -48.09
N GLN A 93 28.65 5.85 -47.04
CA GLN A 93 29.77 6.77 -47.06
C GLN A 93 31.13 6.02 -47.11
N LEU A 94 31.26 4.85 -46.47
CA LEU A 94 32.44 4.02 -46.61
C LEU A 94 32.61 3.52 -48.06
N ASP A 95 31.52 3.00 -48.65
CA ASP A 95 31.54 2.56 -50.07
C ASP A 95 31.93 3.68 -51.04
N ALA A 96 31.58 4.92 -50.70
CA ALA A 96 31.98 6.12 -51.46
C ALA A 96 33.37 6.68 -51.09
N GLY A 97 34.09 6.02 -50.14
CA GLY A 97 35.42 6.47 -49.67
C GLY A 97 35.38 7.69 -48.75
N ALA A 98 34.19 8.08 -48.25
CA ALA A 98 34.00 9.25 -47.39
C ALA A 98 33.92 8.89 -45.88
N ALA A 99 33.90 7.61 -45.49
CA ALA A 99 33.93 7.14 -44.10
C ALA A 99 35.00 6.07 -43.92
N THR A 100 35.24 5.65 -42.69
CA THR A 100 36.21 4.62 -42.33
C THR A 100 35.49 3.35 -41.81
N GLU A 101 36.14 2.19 -41.88
CA GLU A 101 35.64 0.97 -41.26
C GLU A 101 35.41 1.15 -39.76
N TYR A 102 36.25 1.92 -39.06
CA TYR A 102 36.09 2.29 -37.68
C TYR A 102 34.74 2.99 -37.42
N GLY A 103 34.37 3.92 -38.31
CA GLY A 103 33.08 4.61 -38.23
C GLY A 103 31.90 3.66 -38.37
N VAL A 104 31.94 2.73 -39.32
CA VAL A 104 30.90 1.73 -39.53
C VAL A 104 30.78 0.81 -38.28
N ALA A 105 31.94 0.28 -37.82
CA ALA A 105 31.94 -0.59 -36.61
C ALA A 105 31.39 0.12 -35.37
N THR A 106 31.69 1.41 -35.19
CA THR A 106 31.17 2.24 -34.11
C THR A 106 29.66 2.44 -34.21
N ALA A 107 29.13 2.74 -35.39
CA ALA A 107 27.70 2.89 -35.61
C ALA A 107 26.93 1.57 -35.37
N GLU A 108 27.46 0.44 -35.83
CA GLU A 108 26.91 -0.89 -35.61
C GLU A 108 26.95 -1.29 -34.15
N ALA A 109 28.02 -0.97 -33.41
CA ALA A 109 28.11 -1.26 -31.97
C ALA A 109 27.05 -0.48 -31.17
N THR A 110 26.82 0.79 -31.49
CA THR A 110 25.76 1.60 -30.84
C THR A 110 24.34 1.07 -31.13
N LEU A 111 24.12 0.60 -32.36
CA LEU A 111 22.87 -0.05 -32.76
C LEU A 111 22.67 -1.37 -31.99
N ALA A 112 23.71 -2.19 -31.86
CA ALA A 112 23.65 -3.45 -31.12
C ALA A 112 23.33 -3.22 -29.64
N LEU A 113 23.92 -2.20 -29.01
CA LEU A 113 23.59 -1.80 -27.63
C LEU A 113 22.12 -1.42 -27.47
N ALA A 114 21.58 -0.58 -28.38
CA ALA A 114 20.17 -0.21 -28.33
C ALA A 114 19.22 -1.42 -28.47
N ARG A 115 19.59 -2.39 -29.31
CA ARG A 115 18.84 -3.64 -29.45
C ARG A 115 18.89 -4.51 -28.19
N ALA A 116 20.00 -4.48 -27.46
CA ALA A 116 20.17 -5.22 -26.21
C ALA A 116 19.31 -4.67 -25.06
N ASP A 117 18.97 -3.38 -25.06
CA ASP A 117 18.11 -2.76 -24.05
C ASP A 117 16.63 -3.21 -24.18
N LEU A 118 16.18 -3.53 -25.40
CA LEU A 118 14.77 -3.81 -25.68
C LEU A 118 14.20 -4.99 -24.87
N PRO A 119 14.85 -6.17 -24.81
CA PRO A 119 14.36 -7.30 -23.99
C PRO A 119 14.36 -6.99 -22.50
N GLY A 120 15.26 -6.13 -22.02
CA GLY A 120 15.29 -5.69 -20.63
C GLY A 120 14.00 -4.93 -20.24
N TYR A 121 13.61 -3.95 -21.04
CA TYR A 121 12.34 -3.23 -20.81
C TYR A 121 11.11 -4.12 -21.02
N ALA A 122 11.15 -5.07 -21.96
CA ALA A 122 10.06 -6.02 -22.14
C ALA A 122 9.88 -6.94 -20.93
N ALA A 123 10.98 -7.42 -20.34
CA ALA A 123 10.93 -8.22 -19.12
C ALA A 123 10.33 -7.44 -17.95
N LEU A 124 10.73 -6.18 -17.76
CA LEU A 124 10.21 -5.31 -16.70
C LEU A 124 8.73 -4.95 -16.92
N PHE A 125 8.31 -4.71 -18.17
CA PHE A 125 6.89 -4.56 -18.50
C PHE A 125 6.08 -5.80 -18.12
N ASN A 126 6.53 -7.00 -18.53
CA ASN A 126 5.86 -8.26 -18.23
C ASN A 126 5.81 -8.51 -16.72
N ALA A 127 6.90 -8.25 -15.98
CA ALA A 127 6.95 -8.43 -14.53
C ALA A 127 5.89 -7.56 -13.82
N ASN A 128 5.73 -6.31 -14.23
CA ASN A 128 4.70 -5.43 -13.66
C ASN A 128 3.29 -5.88 -14.02
N VAL A 129 3.06 -6.36 -15.25
CA VAL A 129 1.75 -6.93 -15.64
C VAL A 129 1.44 -8.19 -14.83
N PHE A 130 2.43 -9.05 -14.57
CA PHE A 130 2.25 -10.24 -13.73
C PHE A 130 1.98 -9.87 -12.27
N ALA A 131 2.62 -8.82 -11.75
CA ALA A 131 2.30 -8.28 -10.42
C ALA A 131 0.84 -7.78 -10.35
N ILE A 132 0.38 -7.04 -11.37
CA ILE A 132 -1.02 -6.59 -11.45
C ILE A 132 -1.98 -7.80 -11.51
N ALA A 133 -1.66 -8.83 -12.31
CA ALA A 133 -2.47 -10.05 -12.41
C ALA A 133 -2.60 -10.75 -11.05
N ALA A 134 -1.49 -10.87 -10.31
CA ALA A 134 -1.49 -11.44 -8.97
C ALA A 134 -2.31 -10.61 -7.97
N LEU A 135 -2.21 -9.28 -8.03
CA LEU A 135 -3.01 -8.38 -7.18
C LEU A 135 -4.51 -8.46 -7.47
N LEU A 136 -4.89 -8.73 -8.73
CA LEU A 136 -6.29 -8.81 -9.15
C LEU A 136 -6.86 -10.24 -9.07
N ASP A 137 -6.04 -11.23 -8.72
CA ASP A 137 -6.37 -12.66 -8.79
C ASP A 137 -6.91 -13.06 -10.19
N GLU A 138 -6.31 -12.48 -11.25
CA GLU A 138 -6.67 -12.75 -12.64
C GLU A 138 -5.58 -13.55 -13.37
N PRO A 139 -5.93 -14.37 -14.39
CA PRO A 139 -4.95 -15.01 -15.26
C PRO A 139 -4.08 -13.97 -15.99
N ALA A 140 -2.75 -14.14 -15.93
CA ALA A 140 -1.80 -13.18 -16.49
C ALA A 140 -1.87 -13.04 -18.01
N GLY A 141 -2.18 -14.11 -18.75
CA GLY A 141 -2.18 -14.12 -20.22
C GLY A 141 -3.18 -13.13 -20.85
N PRO A 142 -4.48 -13.17 -20.50
CA PRO A 142 -5.47 -12.21 -20.98
C PRO A 142 -5.16 -10.76 -20.57
N LEU A 143 -4.63 -10.56 -19.35
CA LEU A 143 -4.23 -9.24 -18.89
C LEU A 143 -3.05 -8.71 -19.70
N LEU A 144 -2.04 -9.53 -19.96
CA LEU A 144 -0.89 -9.16 -20.76
C LEU A 144 -1.32 -8.72 -22.18
N ALA A 145 -2.22 -9.47 -22.82
CA ALA A 145 -2.74 -9.10 -24.13
C ALA A 145 -3.47 -7.74 -24.12
N ARG A 146 -4.31 -7.49 -23.09
CA ARG A 146 -4.98 -6.20 -22.90
C ARG A 146 -3.98 -5.05 -22.70
N MET A 147 -2.95 -5.29 -21.89
CA MET A 147 -1.94 -4.27 -21.59
C MET A 147 -1.03 -3.97 -22.79
N GLN A 148 -0.76 -4.97 -23.65
CA GLN A 148 0.02 -4.80 -24.87
C GLN A 148 -0.68 -3.93 -25.92
N ALA A 149 -2.01 -3.79 -25.89
CA ALA A 149 -2.75 -2.89 -26.78
C ALA A 149 -2.31 -1.42 -26.68
N GLY A 150 -1.58 -1.06 -25.64
CA GLY A 150 -1.02 0.26 -25.44
C GLY A 150 -1.96 1.27 -24.80
N ALA A 151 -1.39 2.12 -23.98
CA ALA A 151 -2.04 3.33 -23.49
C ALA A 151 -0.96 4.35 -23.08
N PRO A 152 -1.29 5.64 -23.04
CA PRO A 152 -0.35 6.67 -22.63
C PRO A 152 0.11 6.45 -21.18
N GLN A 153 1.32 6.90 -20.89
CA GLN A 153 1.85 6.92 -19.54
C GLN A 153 0.98 7.78 -18.61
N LEU A 154 0.79 7.31 -17.36
CA LEU A 154 0.08 8.08 -16.36
C LEU A 154 0.79 9.41 -16.08
N ARG A 155 0.02 10.46 -15.94
CA ARG A 155 0.52 11.79 -15.57
C ARG A 155 -0.18 12.29 -14.31
N ALA A 156 0.58 12.89 -13.41
CA ALA A 156 -0.02 13.59 -12.27
C ALA A 156 -0.90 14.74 -12.81
N PRO A 157 -2.15 14.88 -12.30
CA PRO A 157 -3.04 15.98 -12.70
C PRO A 157 -2.38 17.34 -12.50
N ALA A 158 -2.64 18.29 -13.38
CA ALA A 158 -2.21 19.67 -13.19
C ALA A 158 -3.01 20.32 -12.04
N GLY A 159 -2.35 21.17 -11.26
CA GLY A 159 -2.99 21.90 -10.16
C GLY A 159 -2.10 21.96 -8.93
N PRO A 160 -2.40 22.87 -7.97
CA PRO A 160 -1.66 22.91 -6.73
C PRO A 160 -1.87 21.59 -5.97
N ALA A 161 -0.81 21.06 -5.38
CA ALA A 161 -0.96 20.10 -4.31
C ALA A 161 -1.78 20.80 -3.20
N ALA A 162 -2.77 20.10 -2.62
CA ALA A 162 -3.65 20.69 -1.60
C ALA A 162 -2.82 21.45 -0.56
N LEU A 163 -3.10 22.74 -0.41
CA LEU A 163 -2.38 23.60 0.53
C LEU A 163 -2.90 23.29 1.94
N GLY A 164 -2.05 22.68 2.76
CA GLY A 164 -2.35 22.33 4.15
C GLY A 164 -2.80 20.89 4.34
N VAL A 165 -2.67 20.40 5.56
CA VAL A 165 -3.19 19.12 6.01
C VAL A 165 -4.44 19.42 6.86
N PRO A 166 -5.65 19.41 6.27
CA PRO A 166 -6.86 19.62 7.06
C PRO A 166 -6.95 18.52 8.12
N ALA A 167 -7.19 18.90 9.37
CA ALA A 167 -7.32 17.94 10.48
C ALA A 167 -8.40 16.88 10.20
N ASP A 168 -9.43 17.25 9.42
CA ASP A 168 -10.52 16.36 9.04
C ASP A 168 -10.06 15.23 8.08
N LEU A 169 -9.06 15.48 7.23
CA LEU A 169 -8.49 14.43 6.37
C LEU A 169 -7.71 13.40 7.19
N LEU A 170 -7.00 13.83 8.22
CA LEU A 170 -6.31 12.92 9.13
C LEU A 170 -7.28 12.03 9.91
N ARG A 171 -8.43 12.56 10.33
CA ARG A 171 -9.48 11.77 11.02
C ARG A 171 -10.08 10.67 10.13
N ASN A 172 -10.01 10.82 8.81
CA ASN A 172 -10.52 9.83 7.87
C ASN A 172 -9.52 8.72 7.58
N ARG A 173 -8.27 8.85 8.01
CA ARG A 173 -7.23 7.81 7.83
C ARG A 173 -7.59 6.57 8.65
N PRO A 174 -7.60 5.39 8.02
CA PRO A 174 -7.98 4.17 8.71
C PRO A 174 -6.94 3.72 9.75
N ASP A 175 -5.65 3.98 9.54
CA ASP A 175 -4.57 3.67 10.49
C ASP A 175 -4.72 4.48 11.80
N ILE A 176 -5.05 5.77 11.74
CA ILE A 176 -5.34 6.59 12.92
C ILE A 176 -6.59 6.09 13.64
N ARG A 177 -7.63 5.71 12.88
CA ARG A 177 -8.87 5.15 13.46
C ARG A 177 -8.64 3.80 14.14
N SER A 178 -7.77 2.96 13.59
CA SER A 178 -7.35 1.71 14.21
C SER A 178 -6.64 1.97 15.54
N ALA A 179 -5.65 2.86 15.55
CA ALA A 179 -4.93 3.23 16.76
C ALA A 179 -5.84 3.85 17.83
N GLU A 180 -6.80 4.72 17.44
CA GLU A 180 -7.80 5.29 18.36
C GLU A 180 -8.71 4.22 18.94
N ALA A 181 -9.16 3.27 18.12
CA ALA A 181 -10.00 2.16 18.59
C ALA A 181 -9.22 1.24 19.55
N THR A 182 -7.94 0.96 19.24
CA THR A 182 -7.05 0.20 20.13
C THR A 182 -6.87 0.89 21.47
N LEU A 183 -6.66 2.21 21.49
CA LEU A 183 -6.60 2.99 22.73
C LEU A 183 -7.90 2.89 23.51
N ARG A 184 -9.05 3.01 22.85
CA ARG A 184 -10.37 2.88 23.49
C ARG A 184 -10.56 1.51 24.13
N GLY A 185 -10.14 0.44 23.44
CA GLY A 185 -10.15 -0.93 23.97
C GLY A 185 -9.28 -1.07 25.22
N ALA A 186 -8.04 -0.58 25.16
CA ALA A 186 -7.12 -0.63 26.30
C ALA A 186 -7.64 0.14 27.53
N VAL A 187 -8.31 1.29 27.32
CA VAL A 187 -8.95 2.04 28.40
C VAL A 187 -10.13 1.26 28.99
N ALA A 188 -10.90 0.57 28.16
CA ALA A 188 -11.99 -0.30 28.63
C ALA A 188 -11.45 -1.49 29.46
N ASP A 189 -10.31 -2.08 29.07
CA ASP A 189 -9.66 -3.17 29.79
C ASP A 189 -9.15 -2.74 31.19
N VAL A 190 -8.73 -1.46 31.34
CA VAL A 190 -8.48 -0.90 32.68
C VAL A 190 -9.74 -0.98 33.55
N GLY A 191 -10.90 -0.66 32.97
CA GLY A 191 -12.18 -0.76 33.66
C GLY A 191 -12.55 -2.21 34.02
N VAL A 192 -12.22 -3.19 33.19
CA VAL A 192 -12.37 -4.62 33.50
C VAL A 192 -11.50 -5.03 34.71
N ALA A 193 -10.22 -4.62 34.67
CA ALA A 193 -9.28 -4.90 35.74
C ALA A 193 -9.66 -4.19 37.06
N GLU A 194 -10.21 -2.97 36.98
CA GLU A 194 -10.75 -2.24 38.15
C GLU A 194 -11.95 -2.96 38.72
N ALA A 195 -12.90 -3.45 37.91
CA ALA A 195 -14.07 -4.18 38.34
C ALA A 195 -13.70 -5.50 39.08
N ALA A 196 -12.58 -6.11 38.72
CA ALA A 196 -12.08 -7.32 39.37
C ALA A 196 -11.62 -7.11 40.84
N LEU A 197 -11.42 -5.86 41.26
CA LEU A 197 -11.11 -5.52 42.66
C LEU A 197 -12.32 -5.54 43.59
N TYR A 198 -13.53 -5.62 43.05
CA TYR A 198 -14.80 -5.56 43.76
C TYR A 198 -15.47 -6.92 43.81
N PRO A 199 -16.43 -7.12 44.76
CA PRO A 199 -17.16 -8.35 44.84
C PRO A 199 -17.95 -8.70 43.59
N SER A 200 -17.93 -9.93 43.12
CA SER A 200 -18.80 -10.41 42.04
C SER A 200 -20.01 -11.17 42.61
N ILE A 201 -21.18 -10.93 42.04
CA ILE A 201 -22.44 -11.63 42.39
C ILE A 201 -22.89 -12.40 41.14
N SER A 202 -23.13 -13.69 41.35
CA SER A 202 -23.76 -14.56 40.35
C SER A 202 -24.94 -15.30 40.91
N LEU A 203 -25.93 -15.56 40.10
CA LEU A 203 -27.06 -16.42 40.39
C LEU A 203 -26.85 -17.72 39.62
N THR A 204 -26.68 -18.82 40.32
CA THR A 204 -26.44 -20.14 39.73
C THR A 204 -27.61 -21.07 39.99
N GLY A 205 -27.97 -21.86 39.01
CA GLY A 205 -28.95 -22.91 39.09
C GLY A 205 -28.43 -24.16 38.37
N ASP A 206 -28.44 -25.30 39.07
CA ASP A 206 -28.02 -26.58 38.54
C ASP A 206 -29.12 -27.62 38.70
N LEU A 207 -29.35 -28.41 37.67
CA LEU A 207 -30.20 -29.57 37.64
C LEU A 207 -29.35 -30.76 37.22
N SER A 208 -29.25 -31.78 38.09
CA SER A 208 -28.53 -33.01 37.77
C SER A 208 -29.45 -34.22 37.92
N VAL A 209 -29.36 -35.12 36.94
CA VAL A 209 -30.07 -36.39 36.92
C VAL A 209 -29.01 -37.49 36.87
N SER A 210 -29.02 -38.36 37.90
CA SER A 210 -28.14 -39.52 38.00
C SER A 210 -28.98 -40.74 38.35
N ALA A 211 -28.52 -41.94 38.04
CA ALA A 211 -29.24 -43.18 38.19
C ALA A 211 -29.96 -43.29 39.57
N GLY A 212 -31.23 -42.87 39.59
CA GLY A 212 -32.11 -42.98 40.75
C GLY A 212 -32.25 -41.75 41.69
N ALA A 213 -31.57 -40.62 41.34
CA ALA A 213 -31.72 -39.39 42.14
C ALA A 213 -31.67 -38.12 41.17
N ASN A 214 -32.64 -37.26 41.43
CA ASN A 214 -32.64 -35.91 40.80
C ASN A 214 -32.23 -34.91 41.88
N ALA A 215 -31.23 -34.07 41.59
CA ALA A 215 -30.85 -33.00 42.48
C ALA A 215 -30.95 -31.66 41.71
N TRP A 216 -31.42 -30.65 42.41
CA TRP A 216 -31.42 -29.28 41.91
C TRP A 216 -30.87 -28.34 42.95
N SER A 217 -30.17 -27.29 42.52
CA SER A 217 -29.74 -26.22 43.39
C SER A 217 -30.01 -24.90 42.68
N PHE A 218 -30.35 -23.88 43.45
CA PHE A 218 -30.53 -22.52 42.98
C PHE A 218 -30.16 -21.54 44.11
N GLY A 219 -29.32 -20.56 43.79
CA GLY A 219 -28.93 -19.57 44.78
C GLY A 219 -27.97 -18.51 44.30
N PRO A 220 -27.90 -17.37 45.02
CA PRO A 220 -26.88 -16.35 44.76
C PRO A 220 -25.52 -16.82 45.31
N THR A 221 -24.47 -16.56 44.56
CA THR A 221 -23.08 -16.76 44.97
C THR A 221 -22.38 -15.39 44.99
N LEU A 222 -21.78 -15.06 46.14
CA LEU A 222 -20.96 -13.86 46.33
C LEU A 222 -19.49 -14.27 46.40
N SER A 223 -18.64 -13.72 45.53
CA SER A 223 -17.20 -13.92 45.56
C SER A 223 -16.51 -12.59 45.88
N LEU A 224 -15.70 -12.57 46.94
CA LEU A 224 -14.96 -11.39 47.39
C LEU A 224 -13.45 -11.68 47.37
N PRO A 225 -12.64 -10.92 46.59
CA PRO A 225 -11.19 -11.09 46.57
C PRO A 225 -10.54 -10.43 47.78
N VAL A 226 -10.28 -11.21 48.86
CA VAL A 226 -9.70 -10.67 50.12
C VAL A 226 -8.18 -10.82 50.14
N PHE A 227 -7.67 -12.02 49.82
CA PHE A 227 -6.24 -12.35 49.97
C PHE A 227 -5.38 -12.08 48.73
N ASN A 228 -5.99 -11.91 47.56
CA ASN A 228 -5.30 -11.67 46.27
C ASN A 228 -5.41 -10.24 45.79
N ARG A 229 -5.84 -9.31 46.63
CA ARG A 229 -6.05 -7.89 46.28
C ARG A 229 -4.80 -7.22 45.76
N GLY A 230 -3.60 -7.58 46.28
CA GLY A 230 -2.32 -7.07 45.79
C GLY A 230 -2.03 -7.48 44.32
N ALA A 231 -2.31 -8.74 43.97
CA ALA A 231 -2.17 -9.24 42.62
C ALA A 231 -3.14 -8.57 41.63
N LEU A 232 -4.39 -8.36 42.05
CA LEU A 232 -5.42 -7.67 41.25
C LEU A 232 -5.09 -6.19 41.04
N SER A 233 -4.56 -5.50 42.08
CA SER A 233 -4.09 -4.14 41.97
C SER A 233 -2.91 -4.04 40.99
N ALA A 234 -1.94 -4.95 41.06
CA ALA A 234 -0.82 -5.00 40.11
C ALA A 234 -1.30 -5.29 38.67
N ALA A 235 -2.32 -6.15 38.50
CA ALA A 235 -2.93 -6.42 37.19
C ALA A 235 -3.61 -5.16 36.61
N ARG A 236 -4.35 -4.39 37.47
CA ARG A 236 -4.92 -3.09 37.04
C ARG A 236 -3.82 -2.11 36.66
N ASP A 237 -2.74 -1.98 37.41
CA ASP A 237 -1.65 -1.07 37.14
C ASP A 237 -0.89 -1.46 35.83
N ALA A 238 -0.82 -2.76 35.55
CA ALA A 238 -0.34 -3.27 34.28
C ALA A 238 -1.25 -2.81 33.11
N GLN A 239 -2.58 -2.90 33.24
CA GLN A 239 -3.52 -2.44 32.21
C GLN A 239 -3.46 -0.91 32.02
N VAL A 240 -3.26 -0.12 33.08
CA VAL A 240 -3.01 1.31 32.98
C VAL A 240 -1.75 1.60 32.15
N SER A 241 -0.71 0.77 32.32
CA SER A 241 0.52 0.93 31.53
C SER A 241 0.29 0.55 30.05
N VAL A 242 -0.52 -0.47 29.76
CA VAL A 242 -0.95 -0.84 28.40
C VAL A 242 -1.76 0.29 27.75
N ALA A 243 -2.69 0.91 28.47
CA ALA A 243 -3.45 2.04 27.97
C ALA A 243 -2.55 3.25 27.63
N ARG A 244 -1.53 3.52 28.46
CA ARG A 244 -0.52 4.55 28.17
C ARG A 244 0.31 4.22 26.92
N GLN A 245 0.68 2.97 26.72
CA GLN A 245 1.37 2.53 25.49
C GLN A 245 0.49 2.76 24.26
N ALA A 246 -0.80 2.41 24.34
CA ALA A 246 -1.76 2.63 23.27
C ALA A 246 -1.96 4.13 22.95
N GLU A 247 -1.94 5.00 23.98
CA GLU A 247 -1.99 6.45 23.82
C GLU A 247 -0.76 6.98 23.08
N ILE A 248 0.44 6.53 23.45
CA ILE A 248 1.69 6.91 22.77
C ILE A 248 1.66 6.41 21.32
N ALA A 249 1.21 5.19 21.07
CA ALA A 249 1.08 4.64 19.72
C ALA A 249 0.08 5.43 18.86
N TRP A 250 -1.05 5.84 19.42
CA TRP A 250 -2.01 6.70 18.72
C TRP A 250 -1.40 8.07 18.37
N ARG A 251 -0.68 8.70 19.31
CA ARG A 251 0.00 9.98 19.06
C ARG A 251 1.09 9.83 17.98
N ALA A 252 1.84 8.74 18.00
CA ALA A 252 2.83 8.43 16.97
C ALA A 252 2.16 8.29 15.61
N ALA A 253 1.08 7.51 15.48
CA ALA A 253 0.33 7.35 14.23
C ALA A 253 -0.16 8.70 13.66
N VAL A 254 -0.61 9.63 14.51
CA VAL A 254 -1.00 10.99 14.08
C VAL A 254 0.21 11.78 13.56
N THR A 255 1.34 11.70 14.25
CA THR A 255 2.57 12.41 13.85
C THR A 255 3.12 11.86 12.53
N ASP A 256 3.15 10.54 12.39
CA ASP A 256 3.60 9.85 11.17
C ASP A 256 2.68 10.22 9.99
N ALA A 257 1.37 10.23 10.20
CA ALA A 257 0.41 10.63 9.18
C ALA A 257 0.63 12.08 8.68
N VAL A 258 0.92 13.02 9.58
CA VAL A 258 1.27 14.41 9.21
C VAL A 258 2.56 14.43 8.38
N SER A 259 3.58 13.70 8.83
CA SER A 259 4.87 13.59 8.14
C SER A 259 4.71 13.00 6.73
N ASP A 260 3.92 11.92 6.60
CA ASP A 260 3.62 11.27 5.32
C ASP A 260 3.02 12.25 4.31
N VAL A 261 1.98 12.99 4.74
CA VAL A 261 1.31 13.96 3.86
C VAL A 261 2.26 15.09 3.48
N GLN A 262 3.04 15.63 4.41
CA GLN A 262 4.01 16.70 4.13
C GLN A 262 5.09 16.22 3.16
N THR A 263 5.60 15.00 3.37
CA THR A 263 6.60 14.39 2.50
C THR A 263 6.04 14.16 1.10
N ALA A 264 4.86 13.56 0.98
CA ALA A 264 4.21 13.30 -0.31
C ALA A 264 3.90 14.61 -1.07
N MET A 265 3.47 15.68 -0.37
CA MET A 265 3.26 17.00 -0.98
C MET A 265 4.55 17.62 -1.50
N SER A 266 5.62 17.56 -0.70
CA SER A 266 6.94 18.05 -1.08
C SER A 266 7.46 17.28 -2.30
N ASN A 267 7.44 15.95 -2.24
CA ASN A 267 7.88 15.07 -3.31
C ASN A 267 7.11 15.34 -4.61
N LEU A 268 5.78 15.39 -4.55
CA LEU A 268 4.95 15.67 -5.71
C LEU A 268 5.31 17.00 -6.36
N THR A 269 5.55 18.03 -5.57
CA THR A 269 5.95 19.37 -6.07
C THR A 269 7.29 19.30 -6.80
N GLN A 270 8.30 18.65 -6.20
CA GLN A 270 9.64 18.54 -6.77
C GLN A 270 9.65 17.60 -8.00
N HIS A 271 8.95 16.47 -7.95
CA HIS A 271 8.88 15.55 -9.09
C HIS A 271 8.13 16.15 -10.28
N ARG A 272 7.10 16.97 -10.07
CA ARG A 272 6.45 17.74 -11.14
C ARG A 272 7.38 18.76 -11.78
N ALA A 273 8.09 19.54 -10.97
CA ALA A 273 9.06 20.51 -11.45
C ALA A 273 10.17 19.81 -12.27
N ARG A 274 10.67 18.69 -11.77
CA ARG A 274 11.66 17.86 -12.45
C ARG A 274 11.12 17.29 -13.78
N ALA A 275 9.89 16.78 -13.80
CA ALA A 275 9.27 16.26 -15.02
C ALA A 275 9.16 17.33 -16.11
N VAL A 276 8.74 18.56 -15.76
CA VAL A 276 8.66 19.69 -16.68
C VAL A 276 10.05 20.07 -17.22
N ALA A 277 11.07 20.10 -16.36
CA ALA A 277 12.43 20.44 -16.78
C ALA A 277 13.04 19.39 -17.72
N LEU A 278 12.85 18.09 -17.40
CA LEU A 278 13.35 16.99 -18.22
C LEU A 278 12.59 16.84 -19.54
N ASP A 279 11.29 17.13 -19.58
CA ASP A 279 10.50 17.16 -20.82
C ASP A 279 11.01 18.24 -21.79
N ARG A 280 11.33 19.45 -21.26
CA ARG A 280 11.97 20.51 -22.04
C ARG A 280 13.35 20.10 -22.57
N ALA A 281 14.17 19.44 -21.72
CA ALA A 281 15.47 18.95 -22.12
C ALA A 281 15.37 17.88 -23.22
N ALA A 282 14.47 16.91 -23.06
CA ALA A 282 14.23 15.86 -24.05
C ALA A 282 13.77 16.46 -25.40
N SER A 283 12.86 17.42 -25.35
CA SER A 283 12.41 18.14 -26.56
C SER A 283 13.55 18.93 -27.26
N ALA A 284 14.45 19.54 -26.47
CA ALA A 284 15.61 20.25 -27.03
C ALA A 284 16.60 19.28 -27.65
N TYR A 285 16.93 18.18 -26.99
CA TYR A 285 17.81 17.13 -27.52
C TYR A 285 17.22 16.43 -28.76
N ALA A 286 15.91 16.18 -28.79
CA ALA A 286 15.27 15.63 -29.97
C ALA A 286 15.40 16.53 -31.18
N ARG A 287 15.24 17.86 -31.00
CA ARG A 287 15.52 18.85 -32.10
C ARG A 287 16.99 18.87 -32.50
N ALA A 288 17.91 18.87 -31.52
CA ALA A 288 19.33 18.84 -31.79
C ALA A 288 19.72 17.59 -32.58
N LEU A 289 19.19 16.42 -32.22
CA LEU A 289 19.42 15.17 -32.92
C LEU A 289 18.90 15.22 -34.38
N SER A 290 17.71 15.78 -34.59
CA SER A 290 17.15 15.95 -35.94
C SER A 290 18.09 16.80 -36.84
N LEU A 291 18.60 17.91 -36.31
CA LEU A 291 19.54 18.76 -37.00
C LEU A 291 20.90 18.08 -37.24
N ALA A 292 21.43 17.39 -36.21
CA ALA A 292 22.69 16.66 -36.33
C ALA A 292 22.63 15.55 -37.39
N ARG A 293 21.50 14.84 -37.52
CA ARG A 293 21.30 13.86 -38.61
C ARG A 293 21.29 14.48 -39.98
N THR A 294 20.62 15.62 -40.16
CA THR A 294 20.63 16.34 -41.42
C THR A 294 22.05 16.80 -41.80
N ASN A 295 22.74 17.43 -40.86
CA ASN A 295 24.12 17.89 -41.07
C ASN A 295 25.07 16.73 -41.35
N TYR A 296 24.91 15.57 -40.73
CA TYR A 296 25.73 14.40 -41.01
C TYR A 296 25.48 13.82 -42.40
N ARG A 297 24.25 13.79 -42.90
CA ARG A 297 23.93 13.37 -44.27
C ARG A 297 24.57 14.29 -45.30
N GLU A 298 24.64 15.59 -44.99
CA GLU A 298 25.23 16.63 -45.87
C GLU A 298 26.76 16.76 -45.69
N GLY A 299 27.36 15.98 -44.78
CA GLY A 299 28.80 16.01 -44.50
C GLY A 299 29.25 17.23 -43.69
N ALA A 300 28.32 17.98 -43.09
CA ALA A 300 28.59 19.18 -42.31
C ALA A 300 28.93 18.94 -40.84
N THR A 301 28.78 17.71 -40.34
CA THR A 301 29.17 17.30 -38.97
C THR A 301 29.81 15.93 -38.99
N THR A 302 30.55 15.58 -37.93
CA THR A 302 31.21 14.29 -37.80
C THR A 302 30.26 13.20 -37.28
N LEU A 303 30.59 11.93 -37.54
CA LEU A 303 29.86 10.80 -36.94
C LEU A 303 29.90 10.86 -35.40
N LEU A 304 31.03 11.26 -34.83
CA LEU A 304 31.18 11.34 -33.37
C LEU A 304 30.19 12.35 -32.77
N ASP A 305 30.06 13.54 -33.36
CA ASP A 305 29.11 14.55 -32.87
C ASP A 305 27.67 14.09 -32.99
N LEU A 306 27.32 13.37 -34.07
CA LEU A 306 26.00 12.74 -34.20
C LEU A 306 25.74 11.70 -33.10
N LEU A 307 26.71 10.79 -32.88
CA LEU A 307 26.53 9.72 -31.86
C LEU A 307 26.45 10.28 -30.45
N VAL A 308 27.21 11.33 -30.10
CA VAL A 308 27.12 12.02 -28.81
C VAL A 308 25.72 12.66 -28.61
N THR A 309 25.24 13.32 -29.68
CA THR A 309 23.91 13.94 -29.65
C THR A 309 22.79 12.89 -29.54
N ASP A 310 22.92 11.76 -30.28
CA ASP A 310 22.00 10.64 -30.24
C ASP A 310 21.92 10.00 -28.81
N ALA A 311 23.08 9.74 -28.20
CA ALA A 311 23.15 9.22 -26.86
C ALA A 311 22.49 10.16 -25.83
N SER A 312 22.73 11.48 -25.97
CA SER A 312 22.12 12.49 -25.11
C SER A 312 20.60 12.57 -25.30
N ALA A 313 20.11 12.48 -26.54
CA ALA A 313 18.69 12.47 -26.86
C ALA A 313 17.99 11.22 -26.32
N ALA A 314 18.59 10.03 -26.51
CA ALA A 314 18.06 8.77 -25.99
C ALA A 314 17.95 8.81 -24.46
N THR A 315 19.02 9.20 -23.77
CA THR A 315 19.06 9.30 -22.31
C THR A 315 18.05 10.33 -21.78
N SER A 316 17.96 11.50 -22.40
CA SER A 316 17.03 12.55 -21.96
C SER A 316 15.57 12.13 -22.15
N GLY A 317 15.24 11.38 -23.20
CA GLY A 317 13.90 10.83 -23.44
C GLY A 317 13.48 9.85 -22.33
N ILE A 318 14.35 8.91 -21.98
CA ILE A 318 14.11 7.96 -20.88
C ILE A 318 14.01 8.68 -19.53
N ASN A 319 14.88 9.67 -19.28
CA ASN A 319 14.83 10.46 -18.05
C ASN A 319 13.52 11.25 -17.91
N ALA A 320 13.02 11.82 -19.01
CA ALA A 320 11.74 12.52 -19.02
C ALA A 320 10.57 11.56 -18.71
N ALA A 321 10.53 10.39 -19.36
CA ALA A 321 9.52 9.35 -19.07
C ALA A 321 9.60 8.87 -17.64
N THR A 322 10.80 8.66 -17.07
CA THR A 322 11.03 8.29 -15.68
C THR A 322 10.48 9.36 -14.72
N ALA A 323 10.72 10.63 -15.01
CA ALA A 323 10.25 11.72 -14.15
C ALA A 323 8.72 11.87 -14.17
N VAL A 324 8.09 11.63 -15.32
CA VAL A 324 6.62 11.59 -15.43
C VAL A 324 6.05 10.45 -14.59
N ASN A 325 6.65 9.25 -14.64
CA ASN A 325 6.26 8.11 -13.82
C ASN A 325 6.39 8.42 -12.32
N ALA A 326 7.53 8.99 -11.90
CA ALA A 326 7.76 9.36 -10.52
C ALA A 326 6.70 10.37 -10.02
N ALA A 327 6.40 11.40 -10.81
CA ALA A 327 5.37 12.38 -10.45
C ALA A 327 3.97 11.76 -10.34
N ALA A 328 3.63 10.80 -11.19
CA ALA A 328 2.35 10.09 -11.14
C ALA A 328 2.25 9.22 -9.88
N LYS A 329 3.31 8.51 -9.51
CA LYS A 329 3.37 7.69 -8.28
C LYS A 329 3.28 8.55 -7.02
N GLU A 330 3.96 9.69 -6.97
CA GLU A 330 3.88 10.62 -5.84
C GLU A 330 2.49 11.26 -5.70
N TRP A 331 1.81 11.52 -6.81
CA TRP A 331 0.42 11.96 -6.75
C TRP A 331 -0.48 10.89 -6.12
N ALA A 332 -0.33 9.62 -6.52
CA ALA A 332 -1.07 8.51 -5.95
C ALA A 332 -0.74 8.33 -4.45
N ALA A 333 0.55 8.41 -4.08
CA ALA A 333 0.98 8.34 -2.69
C ALA A 333 0.36 9.45 -1.84
N LEU A 334 0.28 10.69 -2.37
CA LEU A 334 -0.41 11.78 -1.69
C LEU A 334 -1.90 11.49 -1.49
N GLN A 335 -2.61 10.96 -2.50
CA GLN A 335 -4.02 10.60 -2.36
C GLN A 335 -4.23 9.54 -1.27
N ILE A 336 -3.36 8.54 -1.19
CA ILE A 336 -3.40 7.49 -0.18
C ILE A 336 -3.08 8.06 1.20
N ALA A 337 -2.04 8.90 1.32
CA ALA A 337 -1.68 9.57 2.58
C ALA A 337 -2.81 10.48 3.12
N LEU A 338 -3.65 11.02 2.23
CA LEU A 338 -4.86 11.78 2.59
C LEU A 338 -6.06 10.87 2.91
N GLY A 339 -5.91 9.53 2.84
CA GLY A 339 -6.99 8.58 3.10
C GLY A 339 -8.00 8.47 1.96
N ALA A 340 -7.68 8.99 0.76
CA ALA A 340 -8.55 8.84 -0.39
C ALA A 340 -8.62 7.37 -0.81
N GLY A 341 -9.85 6.86 -1.00
CA GLY A 341 -10.09 5.43 -1.30
C GLY A 341 -10.50 4.60 -0.08
N SER A 342 -10.43 5.13 1.14
CA SER A 342 -11.13 4.55 2.29
C SER A 342 -12.64 4.76 2.14
N ARG A 343 -13.47 3.87 2.72
CA ARG A 343 -14.94 4.02 2.70
C ARG A 343 -15.41 5.32 3.36
N ALA A 344 -14.65 5.83 4.32
CA ALA A 344 -14.91 7.11 4.95
C ALA A 344 -14.63 8.30 4.01
N GLY A 345 -13.55 8.24 3.22
CA GLY A 345 -13.19 9.28 2.25
C GLY A 345 -14.13 9.35 1.04
N SER A 346 -14.72 8.20 0.61
CA SER A 346 -15.67 8.18 -0.51
C SER A 346 -17.01 8.86 -0.17
N ARG A 347 -17.40 8.92 1.10
CA ARG A 347 -18.62 9.64 1.55
C ARG A 347 -18.42 11.15 1.61
N ALA A 348 -17.21 11.63 1.87
CA ALA A 348 -16.90 13.06 1.92
C ALA A 348 -16.80 13.68 0.50
N GLY A 349 -16.36 12.91 -0.51
CA GLY A 349 -16.23 13.37 -1.90
C GLY A 349 -17.56 13.50 -2.65
N ASN A 350 -18.62 12.81 -2.22
CA ASN A 350 -19.94 12.84 -2.88
C ASN A 350 -20.90 13.93 -2.30
N GLY A 351 -20.45 14.70 -1.32
CA GLY A 351 -21.26 15.76 -0.69
C GLY A 351 -20.98 17.17 -1.19
N SER A 352 -20.10 17.35 -2.19
CA SER A 352 -19.69 18.65 -2.76
C SER A 352 -19.80 18.68 -4.30
N ALA A 353 -20.88 18.14 -4.84
CA ALA A 353 -21.28 18.33 -6.24
C ALA A 353 -22.63 19.05 -6.31
#